data_6fefdc55df152ef6c040c3ca99519b21
#
_entry.id   6fefdc55df152ef6c040c3ca99519b21
#
_cell.length_a   1.000
_cell.length_b   1.000
_cell.length_c   1.000
_cell.angle_alpha   90.00
_cell.angle_beta   90.00
_cell.angle_gamma   90.00
#
_symmetry.space_group_name_H-M   'P 1'
#
loop_
_entity.id
_entity.type
_entity.pdbx_description
1 polymer ?
#
loop_
_entity_poly.entity_id
_entity_poly.type
_entity_poly.pdbx_seq_one_letter_code
_entity_poly.pdbx_strand_id
1 'polypeptide(L)'
;MSAWVERMAVIPGIAFSGSPGVVRKTLRSTKHRPDERYGQAMWPTTEGSTSATPASRHVPFEARGAELAARVWEALELPGSAMDYHFVLQAAVDRFWSERRSDPDALRLVEIFALLDLELMEAAPQAVSFDSHGSGGGATFVRVSSVPRLISLLEREGAFGEALALARRLVRFKQGEDAVTRLSEKTRAFAAEAEGGPV
;
A
#
# COMPACT_ATOMS: atom_id res chain seq x y z
N MET A 1 10.15 17.61 -9.84
CA MET A 1 10.01 16.38 -8.99
C MET A 1 10.04 16.84 -7.56
N SER A 2 9.05 16.44 -6.73
CA SER A 2 9.08 16.79 -5.33
C SER A 2 10.28 16.11 -4.66
N ALA A 3 10.90 16.78 -3.67
CA ALA A 3 12.01 16.20 -2.90
C ALA A 3 11.65 14.85 -2.21
N TRP A 4 10.36 14.53 -2.15
CA TRP A 4 9.84 13.28 -1.63
C TRP A 4 9.98 12.12 -2.62
N VAL A 5 9.78 12.36 -3.92
CA VAL A 5 9.91 11.34 -4.98
C VAL A 5 11.36 10.90 -5.15
N GLU A 6 12.33 11.80 -5.00
CA GLU A 6 13.76 11.45 -5.08
C GLU A 6 14.23 10.57 -3.93
N ARG A 7 13.61 10.68 -2.76
CA ARG A 7 13.96 9.87 -1.58
C ARG A 7 13.49 8.42 -1.68
N MET A 8 12.53 8.15 -2.54
CA MET A 8 11.94 6.81 -2.69
C MET A 8 12.77 5.85 -3.53
N ALA A 9 13.72 6.35 -4.31
CA ALA A 9 14.64 5.50 -5.06
C ALA A 9 15.53 4.63 -4.17
N VAL A 10 15.52 4.86 -2.84
CA VAL A 10 16.36 4.14 -1.89
C VAL A 10 15.52 3.70 -0.69
N ILE A 11 14.75 2.64 -0.85
CA ILE A 11 14.17 1.94 0.30
C ILE A 11 15.13 0.83 0.70
N PRO A 12 15.86 0.97 1.83
CA PRO A 12 16.80 -0.06 2.22
C PRO A 12 16.07 -1.36 2.56
N GLY A 13 16.49 -2.45 1.96
CA GLY A 13 16.24 -3.80 2.46
C GLY A 13 15.09 -4.57 1.85
N ILE A 14 14.22 -4.00 1.00
CA ILE A 14 13.16 -4.76 0.35
C ILE A 14 13.19 -4.54 -1.16
N ALA A 15 13.70 -5.52 -1.88
CA ALA A 15 13.54 -5.59 -3.32
C ALA A 15 12.12 -6.09 -3.66
N PHE A 16 11.19 -5.20 -3.87
CA PHE A 16 9.94 -5.54 -4.53
C PHE A 16 10.18 -5.62 -6.04
N SER A 17 10.72 -6.71 -6.49
CA SER A 17 10.92 -6.96 -7.91
C SER A 17 9.74 -7.74 -8.46
N GLY A 18 8.80 -7.06 -9.09
CA GLY A 18 7.77 -7.66 -9.93
C GLY A 18 6.63 -8.42 -9.23
N SER A 19 6.83 -8.98 -8.04
CA SER A 19 5.82 -9.71 -7.29
C SER A 19 6.04 -9.56 -5.79
N PRO A 20 5.93 -8.33 -5.28
CA PRO A 20 6.18 -8.07 -3.88
C PRO A 20 5.21 -8.86 -3.00
N GLY A 21 5.67 -9.41 -1.93
CA GLY A 21 4.87 -10.14 -0.98
C GLY A 21 4.35 -11.49 -1.44
N VAL A 22 3.75 -11.59 -2.62
CA VAL A 22 3.12 -12.84 -3.14
C VAL A 22 4.14 -13.93 -3.42
N VAL A 23 5.27 -13.56 -4.00
CA VAL A 23 6.34 -14.51 -4.38
C VAL A 23 7.39 -14.63 -3.30
N ARG A 24 7.20 -13.97 -2.18
CA ARG A 24 8.18 -13.99 -1.12
C ARG A 24 8.45 -15.41 -0.65
N LYS A 25 9.70 -15.73 -0.57
CA LYS A 25 10.19 -17.06 -0.12
C LYS A 25 9.70 -17.39 1.30
N THR A 26 9.33 -16.38 2.07
CA THR A 26 8.73 -16.56 3.39
C THR A 26 7.50 -17.44 3.36
N LEU A 27 6.70 -17.42 2.29
CA LEU A 27 5.59 -18.33 2.08
C LEU A 27 6.02 -19.80 1.98
N ARG A 28 7.30 -20.03 1.70
CA ARG A 28 7.90 -21.36 1.63
C ARG A 28 8.64 -21.76 2.91
N SER A 29 8.65 -20.90 3.92
CA SER A 29 9.31 -21.17 5.19
C SER A 29 8.70 -22.39 5.85
N THR A 30 9.53 -23.38 6.17
CA THR A 30 9.11 -24.59 6.87
C THR A 30 8.61 -24.33 8.29
N LYS A 31 9.08 -23.23 8.91
CA LYS A 31 8.70 -22.85 10.27
C LYS A 31 7.25 -22.34 10.39
N HIS A 32 6.65 -21.98 9.25
CA HIS A 32 5.34 -21.33 9.21
C HIS A 32 4.43 -21.97 8.15
N ARG A 33 4.58 -23.27 7.91
CA ARG A 33 3.66 -23.98 7.01
C ARG A 33 2.29 -24.07 7.67
N PRO A 34 1.22 -23.73 6.94
CA PRO A 34 -0.12 -23.97 7.43
C PRO A 34 -0.46 -25.46 7.37
N ASP A 35 -1.22 -25.92 8.31
CA ASP A 35 -1.96 -27.18 8.20
C ASP A 35 -3.30 -26.90 7.51
N GLU A 36 -3.68 -27.75 6.57
CA GLU A 36 -5.02 -27.67 5.97
C GLU A 36 -6.05 -28.36 6.86
N ARG A 37 -6.98 -27.59 7.40
CA ARG A 37 -8.12 -28.12 8.15
C ARG A 37 -9.41 -27.52 7.62
N TYR A 38 -10.37 -28.36 7.32
CA TYR A 38 -11.69 -27.92 6.84
C TYR A 38 -11.63 -27.01 5.60
N GLY A 39 -10.67 -27.23 4.71
CA GLY A 39 -10.46 -26.41 3.51
C GLY A 39 -9.85 -25.03 3.76
N GLN A 40 -9.32 -24.78 4.96
CA GLN A 40 -8.63 -23.54 5.31
C GLN A 40 -7.19 -23.82 5.77
N ALA A 41 -6.28 -22.94 5.36
CA ALA A 41 -4.91 -22.97 5.87
C ALA A 41 -4.89 -22.53 7.34
N MET A 42 -4.34 -23.38 8.21
CA MET A 42 -4.22 -23.13 9.64
C MET A 42 -2.75 -22.97 10.02
N TRP A 43 -2.45 -21.88 10.70
CA TRP A 43 -1.10 -21.54 11.12
C TRP A 43 -0.91 -21.82 12.60
N PRO A 44 0.20 -22.47 13.00
CA PRO A 44 0.49 -22.76 14.39
C PRO A 44 0.71 -21.47 15.20
N THR A 45 0.27 -21.50 16.44
CA THR A 45 0.51 -20.47 17.46
C THR A 45 0.99 -21.12 18.76
N THR A 46 1.39 -20.32 19.73
CA THR A 46 1.72 -20.80 21.07
C THR A 46 0.53 -21.42 21.80
N GLU A 47 -0.68 -21.01 21.44
CA GLU A 47 -1.93 -21.44 22.11
C GLU A 47 -2.75 -22.42 21.24
N GLY A 48 -2.22 -22.84 20.08
CA GLY A 48 -2.92 -23.74 19.19
C GLY A 48 -2.71 -23.41 17.71
N SER A 49 -3.78 -23.14 16.97
CA SER A 49 -3.72 -22.77 15.56
C SER A 49 -4.77 -21.73 15.19
N THR A 50 -4.48 -20.93 14.16
CA THR A 50 -5.37 -19.87 13.66
C THR A 50 -5.35 -19.82 12.14
N SER A 51 -6.44 -19.32 11.53
CA SER A 51 -6.50 -19.02 10.10
C SER A 51 -5.77 -17.71 9.73
N ALA A 52 -5.52 -16.83 10.69
CA ALA A 52 -4.75 -15.63 10.47
C ALA A 52 -3.27 -15.95 10.18
N THR A 53 -2.73 -15.40 9.12
CA THR A 53 -1.34 -15.64 8.71
C THR A 53 -0.33 -15.01 9.68
N PRO A 54 0.92 -15.48 9.70
CA PRO A 54 1.98 -14.82 10.47
C PRO A 54 2.11 -13.32 10.13
N ALA A 55 2.05 -12.95 8.85
CA ALA A 55 2.14 -11.54 8.42
C ALA A 55 1.02 -10.67 9.01
N SER A 56 -0.24 -11.12 8.90
CA SER A 56 -1.40 -10.35 9.35
C SER A 56 -1.45 -10.14 10.87
N ARG A 57 -0.80 -11.01 11.65
CA ARG A 57 -0.76 -10.96 13.13
C ARG A 57 0.44 -10.21 13.70
N HIS A 58 1.44 -9.91 12.85
CA HIS A 58 2.74 -9.47 13.34
C HIS A 58 2.75 -8.01 13.82
N VAL A 59 1.87 -7.18 13.29
CA VAL A 59 1.82 -5.75 13.61
C VAL A 59 0.82 -5.50 14.74
N PRO A 60 1.28 -5.22 15.97
CA PRO A 60 0.39 -4.92 17.10
C PRO A 60 -0.43 -3.66 16.83
N PHE A 61 -1.65 -3.65 17.34
CA PHE A 61 -2.52 -2.47 17.19
C PHE A 61 -1.96 -1.22 17.87
N GLU A 62 -1.20 -1.40 18.96
CA GLU A 62 -0.61 -0.34 19.76
C GLU A 62 0.68 0.25 19.18
N ALA A 63 1.34 -0.46 18.24
CA ALA A 63 2.60 0.00 17.65
C ALA A 63 2.47 1.38 17.01
N ARG A 64 3.46 2.25 17.23
CA ARG A 64 3.51 3.63 16.74
C ARG A 64 4.91 3.99 16.25
N GLY A 65 5.01 5.03 15.44
CA GLY A 65 6.27 5.61 14.99
C GLY A 65 7.27 4.57 14.48
N ALA A 66 8.51 4.62 14.95
CA ALA A 66 9.59 3.72 14.53
C ALA A 66 9.31 2.24 14.82
N GLU A 67 8.62 1.92 15.92
CA GLU A 67 8.22 0.55 16.22
C GLU A 67 7.23 0.03 15.18
N LEU A 68 6.21 0.80 14.84
CA LEU A 68 5.27 0.43 13.79
C LEU A 68 5.99 0.17 12.46
N ALA A 69 6.90 1.06 12.07
CA ALA A 69 7.68 0.89 10.85
C ALA A 69 8.48 -0.44 10.86
N ALA A 70 9.19 -0.72 11.95
CA ALA A 70 9.94 -1.97 12.11
C ALA A 70 9.02 -3.20 12.00
N ARG A 71 7.88 -3.19 12.70
CA ARG A 71 6.92 -4.30 12.66
C ARG A 71 6.31 -4.52 11.28
N VAL A 72 6.05 -3.45 10.52
CA VAL A 72 5.58 -3.57 9.13
C VAL A 72 6.64 -4.23 8.27
N TRP A 73 7.90 -3.79 8.34
CA TRP A 73 9.00 -4.42 7.61
C TRP A 73 9.15 -5.90 7.94
N GLU A 74 9.13 -6.25 9.21
CA GLU A 74 9.17 -7.64 9.68
C GLU A 74 7.98 -8.46 9.14
N ALA A 75 6.76 -7.89 9.18
CA ALA A 75 5.56 -8.55 8.67
C ALA A 75 5.65 -8.87 7.18
N LEU A 76 6.26 -7.99 6.38
CA LEU A 76 6.46 -8.22 4.95
C LEU A 76 7.44 -9.37 4.66
N GLU A 77 8.25 -9.80 5.62
CA GLU A 77 9.13 -10.97 5.51
C GLU A 77 8.48 -12.28 6.00
N LEU A 78 7.33 -12.19 6.67
CA LEU A 78 6.61 -13.35 7.18
C LEU A 78 5.65 -13.93 6.14
N PRO A 79 5.28 -15.21 6.27
CA PRO A 79 4.26 -15.83 5.42
C PRO A 79 2.91 -15.12 5.52
N GLY A 80 2.33 -14.82 4.37
CA GLY A 80 1.03 -14.19 4.23
C GLY A 80 0.53 -14.29 2.78
N SER A 81 -0.71 -13.92 2.54
CA SER A 81 -1.27 -13.71 1.21
C SER A 81 -0.99 -12.29 0.72
N ALA A 82 -1.19 -12.05 -0.57
CA ALA A 82 -1.12 -10.69 -1.11
C ALA A 82 -2.09 -9.73 -0.41
N MET A 83 -3.27 -10.23 -0.05
CA MET A 83 -4.28 -9.47 0.70
C MET A 83 -3.82 -9.14 2.12
N ASP A 84 -3.13 -10.05 2.81
CA ASP A 84 -2.58 -9.77 4.15
C ASP A 84 -1.54 -8.66 4.09
N TYR A 85 -0.63 -8.70 3.12
CA TYR A 85 0.37 -7.64 2.93
C TYR A 85 -0.26 -6.31 2.56
N HIS A 86 -1.29 -6.30 1.71
CA HIS A 86 -2.07 -5.10 1.40
C HIS A 86 -2.65 -4.48 2.68
N PHE A 87 -3.35 -5.26 3.50
CA PHE A 87 -3.95 -4.73 4.73
C PHE A 87 -2.92 -4.30 5.77
N VAL A 88 -1.77 -4.97 5.87
CA VAL A 88 -0.65 -4.52 6.72
C VAL A 88 -0.15 -3.15 6.27
N LEU A 89 0.11 -2.97 4.98
CA LEU A 89 0.58 -1.71 4.40
C LEU A 89 -0.46 -0.59 4.53
N GLN A 90 -1.71 -0.87 4.19
CA GLN A 90 -2.81 0.08 4.29
C GLN A 90 -3.04 0.55 5.73
N ALA A 91 -3.06 -0.38 6.69
CA ALA A 91 -3.21 -0.04 8.10
C ALA A 91 -2.03 0.79 8.63
N ALA A 92 -0.81 0.49 8.18
CA ALA A 92 0.37 1.29 8.51
C ALA A 92 0.26 2.73 7.98
N VAL A 93 -0.12 2.87 6.70
CA VAL A 93 -0.34 4.19 6.08
C VAL A 93 -1.39 5.00 6.85
N ASP A 94 -2.51 4.39 7.22
CA ASP A 94 -3.58 5.08 7.96
C ASP A 94 -3.11 5.53 9.36
N ARG A 95 -2.29 4.72 10.04
CA ARG A 95 -1.70 5.11 11.34
C ARG A 95 -0.70 6.25 11.20
N PHE A 96 0.28 6.15 10.30
CA PHE A 96 1.24 7.24 10.05
C PHE A 96 0.53 8.51 9.58
N TRP A 97 -0.52 8.40 8.77
CA TRP A 97 -1.32 9.55 8.40
C TRP A 97 -1.98 10.22 9.62
N SER A 98 -2.42 9.45 10.62
CA SER A 98 -2.96 10.00 11.86
C SER A 98 -1.90 10.71 12.70
N GLU A 99 -0.67 10.23 12.68
CA GLU A 99 0.49 10.73 13.45
C GLU A 99 1.24 11.89 12.76
N ARG A 100 0.90 12.23 11.52
CA ARG A 100 1.64 13.18 10.67
C ARG A 100 1.89 14.57 11.25
N ARG A 101 1.19 14.96 12.32
CA ARG A 101 1.38 16.25 13.02
C ARG A 101 2.32 16.16 14.21
N SER A 102 2.50 14.97 14.74
CA SER A 102 3.29 14.71 15.97
C SER A 102 4.60 13.97 15.67
N ASP A 103 4.68 13.25 14.57
CA ASP A 103 5.86 12.51 14.16
C ASP A 103 6.43 13.09 12.85
N PRO A 104 7.66 13.62 12.86
CA PRO A 104 8.29 14.21 11.68
C PRO A 104 8.57 13.20 10.56
N ASP A 105 8.72 11.91 10.88
CA ASP A 105 8.95 10.85 9.89
C ASP A 105 7.66 10.27 9.32
N ALA A 106 6.50 10.56 9.91
CA ALA A 106 5.24 9.94 9.54
C ALA A 106 4.87 10.13 8.06
N LEU A 107 5.04 11.33 7.50
CA LEU A 107 4.72 11.58 6.08
C LEU A 107 5.63 10.82 5.13
N ARG A 108 6.91 10.68 5.47
CA ARG A 108 7.84 9.85 4.70
C ARG A 108 7.43 8.39 4.71
N LEU A 109 6.97 7.89 5.86
CA LEU A 109 6.51 6.50 6.00
C LEU A 109 5.18 6.27 5.27
N VAL A 110 4.27 7.25 5.27
CA VAL A 110 3.07 7.24 4.41
C VAL A 110 3.46 7.06 2.93
N GLU A 111 4.41 7.84 2.45
CA GLU A 111 4.87 7.77 1.06
C GLU A 111 5.45 6.39 0.74
N ILE A 112 6.38 5.90 1.56
CA ILE A 112 7.03 4.61 1.37
C ILE A 112 6.01 3.48 1.32
N PHE A 113 5.17 3.35 2.33
CA PHE A 113 4.25 2.21 2.44
C PHE A 113 3.08 2.29 1.48
N ALA A 114 2.60 3.49 1.11
CA ALA A 114 1.57 3.63 0.08
C ALA A 114 2.06 3.24 -1.30
N LEU A 115 3.32 3.53 -1.64
CA LEU A 115 3.91 3.08 -2.91
C LEU A 115 4.15 1.59 -2.93
N LEU A 116 4.67 1.02 -1.85
CA LEU A 116 4.82 -0.42 -1.75
C LEU A 116 3.48 -1.15 -1.90
N ASP A 117 2.43 -0.60 -1.34
CA ASP A 117 1.08 -1.14 -1.48
C ASP A 117 0.58 -1.05 -2.94
N LEU A 118 0.81 0.07 -3.62
CA LEU A 118 0.47 0.22 -5.03
C LEU A 118 1.24 -0.77 -5.92
N GLU A 119 2.54 -0.94 -5.69
CA GLU A 119 3.36 -1.92 -6.40
C GLU A 119 2.89 -3.35 -6.14
N LEU A 120 2.52 -3.66 -4.90
CA LEU A 120 1.91 -4.95 -4.54
C LEU A 120 0.62 -5.19 -5.31
N MET A 121 -0.28 -4.23 -5.34
CA MET A 121 -1.56 -4.34 -6.05
C MET A 121 -1.36 -4.52 -7.56
N GLU A 122 -0.41 -3.83 -8.16
CA GLU A 122 -0.10 -3.96 -9.59
C GLU A 122 0.52 -5.31 -9.95
N ALA A 123 1.40 -5.82 -9.10
CA ALA A 123 2.02 -7.12 -9.28
C ALA A 123 1.08 -8.29 -8.96
N ALA A 124 0.13 -8.07 -8.05
CA ALA A 124 -0.76 -9.08 -7.51
C ALA A 124 -2.18 -8.51 -7.29
N PRO A 125 -2.98 -8.28 -8.34
CA PRO A 125 -4.31 -7.68 -8.22
C PRO A 125 -5.25 -8.41 -7.25
N GLN A 126 -5.03 -9.70 -7.01
CA GLN A 126 -5.74 -10.47 -5.99
C GLN A 126 -5.53 -9.94 -4.55
N ALA A 127 -4.58 -9.05 -4.33
CA ALA A 127 -4.41 -8.36 -3.04
C ALA A 127 -5.62 -7.50 -2.67
N VAL A 128 -6.35 -7.03 -3.66
CA VAL A 128 -7.47 -6.09 -3.50
C VAL A 128 -8.73 -6.52 -4.23
N SER A 129 -8.78 -7.72 -4.81
CA SER A 129 -9.95 -8.20 -5.54
C SER A 129 -10.54 -9.46 -4.92
N PHE A 130 -11.87 -9.55 -4.99
CA PHE A 130 -12.60 -10.78 -4.70
C PHE A 130 -13.27 -11.29 -5.97
N ASP A 131 -13.18 -12.58 -6.20
CA ASP A 131 -13.98 -13.24 -7.23
C ASP A 131 -15.44 -13.26 -6.79
N SER A 132 -16.28 -12.58 -7.53
CA SER A 132 -17.73 -12.68 -7.34
C SER A 132 -18.18 -14.02 -7.90
N HIS A 133 -18.18 -15.06 -7.09
CA HIS A 133 -18.70 -16.37 -7.50
C HIS A 133 -20.18 -16.22 -7.90
N GLY A 134 -20.49 -16.34 -9.17
CA GLY A 134 -21.82 -16.72 -9.65
C GLY A 134 -22.61 -15.78 -10.53
N SER A 135 -22.12 -14.65 -10.93
CA SER A 135 -22.85 -13.83 -11.92
C SER A 135 -21.86 -13.02 -12.73
N GLY A 136 -21.63 -13.36 -13.97
CA GLY A 136 -20.83 -12.67 -15.03
C GLY A 136 -20.29 -11.24 -14.80
N GLY A 137 -20.12 -10.81 -13.58
CA GLY A 137 -19.61 -9.54 -13.12
C GLY A 137 -18.11 -9.62 -12.88
N GLY A 138 -17.37 -8.70 -13.45
CA GLY A 138 -15.92 -8.58 -13.30
C GLY A 138 -15.49 -8.42 -11.84
N ALA A 139 -14.18 -8.58 -11.57
CA ALA A 139 -13.60 -8.49 -10.24
C ALA A 139 -14.13 -7.31 -9.42
N THR A 140 -14.54 -7.60 -8.19
CA THR A 140 -14.90 -6.57 -7.21
C THR A 140 -13.65 -6.22 -6.41
N PHE A 141 -13.33 -4.93 -6.34
CA PHE A 141 -12.16 -4.45 -5.62
C PHE A 141 -12.53 -3.92 -4.24
N VAL A 142 -11.69 -4.21 -3.24
CA VAL A 142 -11.80 -3.58 -1.93
C VAL A 142 -11.42 -2.10 -2.03
N ARG A 143 -11.94 -1.30 -1.11
CA ARG A 143 -11.57 0.11 -1.03
C ARG A 143 -10.13 0.25 -0.55
N VAL A 144 -9.31 0.92 -1.35
CA VAL A 144 -7.94 1.28 -1.03
C VAL A 144 -7.90 2.65 -0.36
N SER A 145 -7.23 2.78 0.78
CA SER A 145 -7.02 4.07 1.47
C SER A 145 -5.58 4.58 1.38
N SER A 146 -4.61 3.68 1.24
CA SER A 146 -3.17 3.99 1.21
C SER A 146 -2.80 4.96 0.10
N VAL A 147 -3.09 4.63 -1.14
CA VAL A 147 -2.75 5.45 -2.32
C VAL A 147 -3.47 6.79 -2.35
N PRO A 148 -4.78 6.91 -2.03
CA PRO A 148 -5.44 8.19 -1.86
C PRO A 148 -4.81 9.12 -0.81
N ARG A 149 -4.24 8.58 0.28
CA ARG A 149 -3.46 9.37 1.25
C ARG A 149 -2.22 9.97 0.61
N LEU A 150 -1.48 9.19 -0.16
CA LEU A 150 -0.30 9.66 -0.88
C LEU A 150 -0.66 10.70 -1.95
N ILE A 151 -1.72 10.47 -2.73
CA ILE A 151 -2.23 11.47 -3.68
C ILE A 151 -2.55 12.79 -2.97
N SER A 152 -3.21 12.72 -1.81
CA SER A 152 -3.54 13.92 -1.01
C SER A 152 -2.29 14.61 -0.45
N LEU A 153 -1.24 13.86 -0.12
CA LEU A 153 0.04 14.41 0.31
C LEU A 153 0.70 15.18 -0.84
N LEU A 154 0.89 14.54 -1.98
CA LEU A 154 1.51 15.15 -3.16
C LEU A 154 0.73 16.36 -3.68
N GLU A 155 -0.60 16.32 -3.64
CA GLU A 155 -1.45 17.45 -4.01
C GLU A 155 -1.24 18.66 -3.10
N ARG A 156 -1.04 18.45 -1.80
CA ARG A 156 -0.74 19.54 -0.83
C ARG A 156 0.64 20.13 -1.03
N GLU A 157 1.60 19.32 -1.44
CA GLU A 157 2.97 19.74 -1.75
C GLU A 157 3.07 20.42 -3.15
N GLY A 158 1.96 20.53 -3.89
CA GLY A 158 1.95 21.11 -5.24
C GLY A 158 2.50 20.16 -6.32
N ALA A 159 2.79 18.91 -5.97
CA ALA A 159 3.28 17.87 -6.89
C ALA A 159 2.13 17.26 -7.71
N PHE A 160 1.40 18.13 -8.46
CA PHE A 160 0.16 17.74 -9.16
C PHE A 160 0.40 16.68 -10.24
N GLY A 161 1.55 16.74 -10.93
CA GLY A 161 1.92 15.78 -11.97
C GLY A 161 2.10 14.37 -11.40
N GLU A 162 2.80 14.24 -10.31
CA GLU A 162 3.05 12.99 -9.60
C GLU A 162 1.76 12.45 -8.98
N ALA A 163 0.96 13.32 -8.35
CA ALA A 163 -0.35 12.95 -7.82
C ALA A 163 -1.28 12.41 -8.92
N LEU A 164 -1.29 13.07 -10.10
CA LEU A 164 -2.06 12.62 -11.26
C LEU A 164 -1.57 11.27 -11.80
N ALA A 165 -0.26 11.06 -11.85
CA ALA A 165 0.31 9.79 -12.28
C ALA A 165 -0.13 8.64 -11.37
N LEU A 166 -0.14 8.83 -10.04
CA LEU A 166 -0.63 7.84 -9.09
C LEU A 166 -2.14 7.60 -9.22
N ALA A 167 -2.94 8.67 -9.38
CA ALA A 167 -4.37 8.54 -9.58
C ALA A 167 -4.71 7.70 -10.82
N ARG A 168 -3.98 7.90 -11.92
CA ARG A 168 -4.15 7.09 -13.16
C ARG A 168 -3.82 5.61 -12.95
N ARG A 169 -2.81 5.30 -12.13
CA ARG A 169 -2.48 3.90 -11.77
C ARG A 169 -3.61 3.26 -10.97
N LEU A 170 -4.24 4.03 -10.08
CA LEU A 170 -5.32 3.54 -9.22
C LEU A 170 -6.62 3.23 -10.01
N VAL A 171 -6.85 3.86 -11.16
CA VAL A 171 -8.02 3.60 -12.03
C VAL A 171 -8.11 2.14 -12.46
N ARG A 172 -6.99 1.41 -12.57
CA ARG A 172 -6.97 -0.03 -12.88
C ARG A 172 -7.75 -0.86 -11.85
N PHE A 173 -7.93 -0.34 -10.65
CA PHE A 173 -8.66 -0.95 -9.54
C PHE A 173 -10.06 -0.32 -9.36
N LYS A 174 -10.59 0.33 -10.41
CA LYS A 174 -11.90 1.01 -10.42
C LYS A 174 -12.01 2.08 -9.32
N GLN A 175 -10.92 2.79 -9.06
CA GLN A 175 -10.83 3.85 -8.06
C GLN A 175 -9.95 4.98 -8.62
N GLY A 176 -10.14 6.20 -8.11
CA GLY A 176 -9.27 7.33 -8.47
C GLY A 176 -9.74 8.19 -9.66
N GLU A 177 -10.84 7.88 -10.33
CA GLU A 177 -11.36 8.63 -11.47
C GLU A 177 -11.61 10.10 -11.13
N ASP A 178 -12.23 10.37 -9.97
CA ASP A 178 -12.47 11.75 -9.49
C ASP A 178 -11.14 12.50 -9.24
N ALA A 179 -10.12 11.79 -8.72
CA ALA A 179 -8.81 12.35 -8.52
C ALA A 179 -8.12 12.67 -9.85
N VAL A 180 -8.25 11.80 -10.86
CA VAL A 180 -7.71 12.04 -12.21
C VAL A 180 -8.33 13.30 -12.81
N THR A 181 -9.64 13.47 -12.75
CA THR A 181 -10.35 14.64 -13.28
C THR A 181 -9.85 15.91 -12.60
N ARG A 182 -9.93 15.95 -11.26
CA ARG A 182 -9.54 17.12 -10.46
C ARG A 182 -8.06 17.49 -10.66
N LEU A 183 -7.15 16.52 -10.63
CA LEU A 183 -5.71 16.75 -10.76
C LEU A 183 -5.32 17.15 -12.19
N SER A 184 -6.02 16.63 -13.22
CA SER A 184 -5.80 17.06 -14.60
C SER A 184 -6.13 18.55 -14.80
N GLU A 185 -7.18 19.03 -14.17
CA GLU A 185 -7.56 20.45 -14.18
C GLU A 185 -6.50 21.32 -13.47
N LYS A 186 -6.07 20.91 -12.27
CA LYS A 186 -5.02 21.61 -11.51
C LYS A 186 -3.69 21.66 -12.25
N THR A 187 -3.25 20.54 -12.84
CA THR A 187 -2.02 20.50 -13.61
C THR A 187 -2.06 21.44 -14.80
N ARG A 188 -3.21 21.52 -15.49
CA ARG A 188 -3.41 22.44 -16.62
C ARG A 188 -3.40 23.90 -16.18
N ALA A 189 -4.09 24.22 -15.09
CA ALA A 189 -4.11 25.57 -14.54
C ALA A 189 -2.71 26.03 -14.14
N PHE A 190 -1.96 25.20 -13.44
CA PHE A 190 -0.59 25.49 -13.03
C PHE A 190 0.37 25.70 -14.22
N ALA A 191 0.21 24.90 -15.29
CA ALA A 191 1.01 25.09 -16.50
C ALA A 191 0.70 26.42 -17.20
N ALA A 192 -0.59 26.80 -17.26
CA ALA A 192 -1.01 28.08 -17.87
C ALA A 192 -0.49 29.28 -17.08
N GLU A 193 -0.46 29.22 -15.74
CA GLU A 193 0.14 30.27 -14.89
C GLU A 193 1.65 30.40 -15.10
N ALA A 194 2.34 29.26 -15.28
CA ALA A 194 3.79 29.25 -15.54
C ALA A 194 4.16 29.84 -16.91
N GLU A 195 3.30 29.67 -17.94
CA GLU A 195 3.49 30.21 -19.28
C GLU A 195 3.04 31.69 -19.38
N GLY A 196 2.12 32.14 -18.52
CA GLY A 196 1.58 33.50 -18.47
C GLY A 196 2.31 34.45 -17.51
N GLY A 197 3.53 34.13 -17.07
CA GLY A 197 4.32 34.93 -16.14
C GLY A 197 4.54 36.35 -16.63
N PRO A 198 4.73 37.35 -15.74
CA PRO A 198 4.61 38.76 -16.05
C PRO A 198 5.63 39.21 -17.10
N VAL A 199 5.09 39.87 -18.13
CA VAL A 199 5.85 40.68 -19.11
C VAL A 199 6.45 41.92 -18.42
#